data_678cf9dbc66bdd342d8a6aad0ed87128
#
_entry.id   678cf9dbc66bdd342d8a6aad0ed87128
#
_cell.length_a   1.000
_cell.length_b   1.000
_cell.length_c   1.000
_cell.angle_alpha   90.00
_cell.angle_beta   90.00
_cell.angle_gamma   90.00
#
_symmetry.space_group_name_H-M   'P 1'
#
loop_
_entity.id
_entity.type
_entity.pdbx_description
1 polymer ?
#
loop_
_entity_poly.entity_id
_entity_poly.type
_entity_poly.pdbx_seq_one_letter_code
_entity_poly.pdbx_strand_id
1 'polypeptide(L)'
;MRAYKKGVFCILALGLAVLPLRLTTAQEASRPASDGAVLERILENAGIYCKKLQDFIYHFVCHEFVTEKIRGASKTTWSAPSMAGLSQTHGGTEGGTLSVTGGPITNTYLYDYQMVRKKSLNQESRTLLKKNGQNQVVPNARLEAVRFYFQNMAFGPIDLFGTAGRLNHNYRIVGSKKINGQNTTIVEAAPKDDSPDYNPSGKVWLRDSDCAILKIEWDQRSLIGFADILAAAEKIEITPRISLVTEYGIEKNGIRFPSRVVIQEAYLRNKDKKKRMFSDVTIDYKDYQFFTVEVGVDYK
;
A
#
# COMPACT_ATOMS: atom_id res chain seq x y z
N MET A 1 55.36 -59.12 58.67
CA MET A 1 56.48 -58.59 59.55
C MET A 1 56.40 -57.04 59.50
N ARG A 2 56.36 -56.46 60.73
CA ARG A 2 56.65 -55.05 61.15
C ARG A 2 55.86 -53.97 60.43
N ALA A 3 54.82 -53.44 61.00
CA ALA A 3 54.65 -52.43 62.05
C ALA A 3 55.71 -51.26 62.06
N TYR A 4 55.26 -50.03 61.76
CA TYR A 4 55.72 -48.86 62.53
C TYR A 4 54.67 -47.74 62.55
N LYS A 5 54.42 -47.24 63.74
CA LYS A 5 53.51 -46.20 64.22
C LYS A 5 54.11 -44.79 64.05
N LYS A 6 53.22 -43.80 64.24
CA LYS A 6 53.43 -42.41 64.75
C LYS A 6 53.53 -41.38 63.60
N GLY A 7 52.96 -40.25 63.68
CA GLY A 7 52.50 -39.47 64.78
C GLY A 7 51.61 -38.28 64.33
N VAL A 8 50.90 -37.85 65.32
CA VAL A 8 49.94 -36.71 65.29
C VAL A 8 50.69 -35.37 65.23
N PHE A 9 50.23 -34.48 64.34
CA PHE A 9 50.46 -33.04 64.50
C PHE A 9 49.19 -32.25 64.10
N CYS A 10 48.54 -31.70 65.14
CA CYS A 10 47.49 -30.70 65.00
C CYS A 10 48.13 -29.35 64.65
N ILE A 11 47.73 -28.78 63.52
CA ILE A 11 47.93 -27.35 63.27
C ILE A 11 46.57 -26.76 63.00
N LEU A 12 46.12 -25.95 63.98
CA LEU A 12 44.96 -25.06 63.79
C LEU A 12 45.38 -23.92 62.84
N ALA A 13 44.87 -23.90 61.68
CA ALA A 13 44.90 -22.75 60.76
C ALA A 13 43.58 -22.06 60.78
N LEU A 14 43.48 -20.86 61.39
CA LEU A 14 42.37 -19.95 61.24
C LEU A 14 42.27 -19.51 59.75
N GLY A 15 41.37 -20.07 59.02
CA GLY A 15 41.03 -19.59 57.67
C GLY A 15 40.01 -18.45 57.73
N LEU A 16 40.45 -17.21 57.45
CA LEU A 16 39.59 -16.10 57.16
C LEU A 16 38.75 -16.46 55.92
N ALA A 17 37.45 -16.67 56.14
CA ALA A 17 36.48 -16.82 55.04
C ALA A 17 36.22 -15.45 54.40
N VAL A 18 36.91 -15.14 53.29
CA VAL A 18 36.57 -14.03 52.40
C VAL A 18 35.36 -14.47 51.61
N LEU A 19 34.17 -13.98 51.99
CA LEU A 19 32.97 -14.10 51.18
C LEU A 19 33.13 -13.24 49.92
N PRO A 20 33.04 -13.81 48.70
CA PRO A 20 32.95 -12.99 47.51
C PRO A 20 31.58 -12.29 47.49
N LEU A 21 31.59 -10.94 47.63
CA LEU A 21 30.44 -10.12 47.24
C LEU A 21 30.14 -10.40 45.75
N ARG A 22 29.15 -11.24 45.49
CA ARG A 22 28.53 -11.31 44.16
C ARG A 22 27.78 -10.02 43.97
N LEU A 23 28.37 -9.07 43.25
CA LEU A 23 27.63 -8.02 42.56
C LEU A 23 26.72 -8.72 41.54
N THR A 24 25.49 -9.02 41.94
CA THR A 24 24.40 -9.30 41.00
C THR A 24 24.12 -8.00 40.26
N THR A 25 24.78 -7.78 39.14
CA THR A 25 24.25 -6.85 38.12
C THR A 25 22.86 -7.39 37.76
N ALA A 26 21.84 -6.74 38.30
CA ALA A 26 20.48 -6.92 37.83
C ALA A 26 20.48 -6.51 36.36
N GLN A 27 20.61 -7.50 35.49
CA GLN A 27 20.29 -7.36 34.08
C GLN A 27 18.81 -7.02 34.06
N GLU A 28 18.48 -5.73 33.91
CA GLU A 28 17.12 -5.28 33.64
C GLU A 28 16.67 -6.04 32.39
N ALA A 29 15.96 -7.16 32.62
CA ALA A 29 15.23 -7.84 31.59
C ALA A 29 14.24 -6.79 31.04
N SER A 30 14.53 -6.27 29.85
CA SER A 30 13.67 -5.35 29.14
C SER A 30 12.28 -5.97 29.10
N ARG A 31 11.32 -5.38 29.86
CA ARG A 31 9.92 -5.77 29.79
C ARG A 31 9.53 -5.74 28.32
N PRO A 32 8.87 -6.80 27.81
CA PRO A 32 8.35 -6.75 26.44
C PRO A 32 7.52 -5.49 26.32
N ALA A 33 7.85 -4.66 25.30
CA ALA A 33 7.09 -3.45 25.05
C ALA A 33 5.61 -3.83 24.88
N SER A 34 4.70 -3.08 25.49
CA SER A 34 3.27 -3.31 25.30
C SER A 34 2.96 -3.14 23.79
N ASP A 35 1.97 -3.88 23.28
CA ASP A 35 1.56 -3.80 21.86
C ASP A 35 1.36 -2.35 21.39
N GLY A 36 0.85 -1.48 22.29
CA GLY A 36 0.72 -0.06 22.03
C GLY A 36 2.05 0.66 21.79
N ALA A 37 3.08 0.40 22.61
CA ALA A 37 4.40 1.02 22.43
C ALA A 37 5.11 0.53 21.15
N VAL A 38 4.87 -0.72 20.75
CA VAL A 38 5.37 -1.26 19.48
C VAL A 38 4.70 -0.55 18.31
N LEU A 39 3.38 -0.42 18.35
CA LEU A 39 2.61 0.26 17.31
C LEU A 39 3.04 1.73 17.17
N GLU A 40 3.15 2.48 18.25
CA GLU A 40 3.59 3.88 18.21
C GLU A 40 4.96 4.03 17.53
N ARG A 41 5.94 3.19 17.87
CA ARG A 41 7.25 3.21 17.22
C ARG A 41 7.17 2.91 15.72
N ILE A 42 6.31 1.97 15.31
CA ILE A 42 6.08 1.67 13.90
C ILE A 42 5.48 2.89 13.19
N LEU A 43 4.49 3.54 13.79
CA LEU A 43 3.84 4.72 13.21
C LEU A 43 4.80 5.91 13.10
N GLU A 44 5.66 6.14 14.08
CA GLU A 44 6.70 7.16 14.01
C GLU A 44 7.67 6.90 12.84
N ASN A 45 8.20 5.68 12.73
CA ASN A 45 9.12 5.30 11.66
C ASN A 45 8.45 5.34 10.29
N ALA A 46 7.19 4.91 10.17
CA ALA A 46 6.41 5.03 8.94
C ALA A 46 6.18 6.50 8.56
N GLY A 47 5.96 7.39 9.54
CA GLY A 47 5.89 8.83 9.31
C GLY A 47 7.21 9.42 8.80
N ILE A 48 8.35 9.02 9.37
CA ILE A 48 9.68 9.41 8.88
C ILE A 48 9.90 8.91 7.44
N TYR A 49 9.51 7.66 7.16
CA TYR A 49 9.58 7.11 5.82
C TYR A 49 8.70 7.90 4.83
N CYS A 50 7.48 8.24 5.20
CA CYS A 50 6.58 9.05 4.37
C CYS A 50 7.12 10.45 4.11
N LYS A 51 7.79 11.07 5.09
CA LYS A 51 8.46 12.36 4.88
C LYS A 51 9.59 12.23 3.86
N LYS A 52 10.45 11.21 3.95
CA LYS A 52 11.47 10.94 2.94
C LYS A 52 10.85 10.72 1.56
N LEU A 53 9.79 9.92 1.48
CA LEU A 53 9.07 9.67 0.23
C LEU A 53 8.54 11.00 -0.35
N GLN A 54 7.97 11.87 0.48
CA GLN A 54 7.48 13.18 0.08
C GLN A 54 8.59 14.10 -0.45
N ASP A 55 9.77 14.04 0.14
CA ASP A 55 10.92 14.84 -0.28
C ASP A 55 11.53 14.36 -1.61
N PHE A 56 11.40 13.06 -1.95
CA PHE A 56 12.00 12.45 -3.14
C PHE A 56 11.07 12.28 -4.36
N ILE A 57 9.77 12.36 -4.15
CA ILE A 57 8.77 12.08 -5.21
C ILE A 57 8.74 13.12 -6.33
N TYR A 58 9.52 14.17 -6.25
CA TYR A 58 9.25 15.38 -7.00
C TYR A 58 9.36 15.29 -8.51
N HIS A 59 10.18 14.41 -9.04
CA HIS A 59 10.37 14.31 -10.48
C HIS A 59 10.75 12.91 -10.89
N PHE A 60 9.85 12.18 -11.45
CA PHE A 60 10.17 10.94 -12.14
C PHE A 60 9.27 10.73 -13.35
N VAL A 61 9.75 9.94 -14.29
CA VAL A 61 8.95 9.33 -15.34
C VAL A 61 9.09 7.83 -15.27
N CYS A 62 8.06 7.12 -15.72
CA CYS A 62 8.09 5.67 -15.87
C CYS A 62 7.07 5.22 -16.91
N HIS A 63 7.17 4.00 -17.36
CA HIS A 63 6.17 3.38 -18.20
C HIS A 63 5.10 2.68 -17.35
N GLU A 64 3.82 2.96 -17.65
CA GLU A 64 2.67 2.20 -17.13
C GLU A 64 2.19 1.22 -18.20
N PHE A 65 2.37 -0.07 -17.97
CA PHE A 65 1.83 -1.15 -18.80
C PHE A 65 0.51 -1.61 -18.21
N VAL A 66 -0.58 -1.27 -18.84
CA VAL A 66 -1.92 -1.60 -18.36
C VAL A 66 -2.48 -2.77 -19.16
N THR A 67 -2.96 -3.78 -18.45
CA THR A 67 -3.74 -4.88 -19.02
C THR A 67 -5.09 -4.93 -18.33
N GLU A 68 -6.15 -4.76 -19.10
CA GLU A 68 -7.54 -4.85 -18.64
C GLU A 68 -8.19 -6.08 -19.26
N LYS A 69 -8.76 -6.94 -18.42
CA LYS A 69 -9.57 -8.10 -18.86
C LYS A 69 -10.99 -7.91 -18.40
N ILE A 70 -11.89 -7.67 -19.34
CA ILE A 70 -13.34 -7.56 -19.09
C ILE A 70 -13.93 -8.93 -19.39
N ARG A 71 -14.61 -9.52 -18.41
CA ARG A 71 -15.26 -10.82 -18.59
C ARG A 71 -16.66 -10.60 -19.10
N GLY A 72 -16.92 -11.05 -20.30
CA GLY A 72 -18.24 -10.95 -20.92
C GLY A 72 -19.33 -11.59 -20.07
N ALA A 73 -20.51 -11.01 -20.10
CA ALA A 73 -21.69 -11.61 -19.50
C ALA A 73 -22.07 -12.86 -20.31
N SER A 74 -21.97 -14.04 -19.69
CA SER A 74 -22.62 -15.25 -20.21
C SER A 74 -24.10 -14.97 -20.36
N LYS A 75 -24.64 -15.02 -21.57
CA LYS A 75 -26.06 -15.01 -22.05
C LYS A 75 -27.18 -14.41 -21.16
N THR A 76 -26.91 -14.00 -19.95
CA THR A 76 -27.80 -13.28 -19.05
C THR A 76 -27.32 -11.83 -19.02
N THR A 77 -28.14 -10.92 -19.45
CA THR A 77 -27.94 -9.47 -19.37
C THR A 77 -27.64 -9.08 -17.92
N TRP A 78 -26.37 -9.00 -17.61
CA TRP A 78 -25.90 -8.54 -16.33
C TRP A 78 -25.14 -7.23 -16.57
N SER A 79 -25.63 -6.19 -15.95
CA SER A 79 -25.07 -4.86 -16.11
C SER A 79 -24.31 -4.50 -14.85
N ALA A 80 -23.10 -3.98 -14.99
CA ALA A 80 -22.36 -3.39 -13.89
C ALA A 80 -22.51 -1.88 -13.94
N PRO A 81 -22.54 -1.20 -12.79
CA PRO A 81 -22.55 0.25 -12.75
C PRO A 81 -21.36 0.82 -13.52
N SER A 82 -21.59 1.83 -14.34
CA SER A 82 -20.53 2.48 -15.11
C SER A 82 -19.96 3.68 -14.34
N MET A 83 -18.66 3.71 -14.21
CA MET A 83 -17.92 4.86 -13.66
C MET A 83 -17.61 5.93 -14.70
N ALA A 84 -17.92 5.68 -15.99
CA ALA A 84 -17.61 6.62 -17.06
C ALA A 84 -18.34 7.98 -16.91
N GLY A 85 -19.47 8.01 -16.20
CA GLY A 85 -20.19 9.24 -15.88
C GLY A 85 -19.58 10.07 -14.74
N LEU A 86 -18.78 9.47 -13.86
CA LEU A 86 -18.18 10.16 -12.71
C LEU A 86 -16.94 10.98 -13.07
N SER A 87 -16.41 10.81 -14.27
CA SER A 87 -15.23 11.54 -14.76
C SER A 87 -15.57 12.93 -15.34
N GLN A 88 -16.84 13.31 -15.43
CA GLN A 88 -17.23 14.64 -15.92
C GLN A 88 -17.56 15.56 -14.75
N THR A 89 -16.65 16.48 -14.49
CA THR A 89 -16.92 17.64 -13.66
C THR A 89 -18.16 18.38 -14.14
N HIS A 90 -19.12 18.58 -13.24
CA HIS A 90 -20.24 19.51 -13.35
C HIS A 90 -21.18 19.35 -14.57
N GLY A 91 -22.06 18.40 -14.51
CA GLY A 91 -23.21 18.29 -15.39
C GLY A 91 -23.81 16.90 -15.23
N GLY A 92 -24.95 16.82 -14.54
CA GLY A 92 -25.61 15.57 -14.24
C GLY A 92 -25.79 14.72 -15.47
N THR A 93 -25.16 13.59 -15.48
CA THR A 93 -25.43 12.53 -16.44
C THR A 93 -25.75 11.27 -15.65
N GLU A 94 -26.88 10.70 -15.96
CA GLU A 94 -27.38 9.45 -15.42
C GLU A 94 -26.28 8.40 -15.43
N GLY A 95 -26.04 7.74 -14.28
CA GLY A 95 -25.08 6.67 -14.14
C GLY A 95 -25.35 5.59 -15.18
N GLY A 96 -24.52 5.57 -16.23
CA GLY A 96 -24.64 4.60 -17.31
C GLY A 96 -24.42 3.18 -16.78
N THR A 97 -25.21 2.25 -17.25
CA THR A 97 -25.00 0.83 -16.98
C THR A 97 -24.13 0.25 -18.09
N LEU A 98 -22.94 -0.29 -17.76
CA LEU A 98 -22.12 -0.97 -18.76
C LEU A 98 -22.68 -2.37 -18.98
N SER A 99 -23.29 -2.62 -20.15
CA SER A 99 -23.67 -3.95 -20.59
C SER A 99 -22.57 -4.52 -21.49
N VAL A 100 -21.94 -5.61 -21.05
CA VAL A 100 -20.97 -6.34 -21.87
C VAL A 100 -21.65 -7.56 -22.45
N THR A 101 -22.03 -7.46 -23.73
CA THR A 101 -22.57 -8.58 -24.53
C THR A 101 -21.44 -9.11 -25.41
N GLY A 102 -20.97 -10.33 -25.16
CA GLY A 102 -19.90 -10.96 -25.95
C GLY A 102 -18.93 -11.78 -25.10
N GLY A 103 -17.88 -12.31 -25.74
CA GLY A 103 -16.79 -13.01 -25.08
C GLY A 103 -15.90 -12.06 -24.26
N PRO A 104 -14.92 -12.62 -23.49
CA PRO A 104 -13.97 -11.82 -22.73
C PRO A 104 -13.15 -10.92 -23.66
N ILE A 105 -13.01 -9.65 -23.28
CA ILE A 105 -12.22 -8.65 -23.99
C ILE A 105 -10.94 -8.41 -23.20
N THR A 106 -9.79 -8.34 -23.88
CA THR A 106 -8.54 -7.92 -23.28
C THR A 106 -8.05 -6.67 -24.00
N ASN A 107 -7.84 -5.60 -23.24
CA ASN A 107 -7.24 -4.38 -23.72
C ASN A 107 -5.85 -4.22 -23.10
N THR A 108 -4.92 -3.67 -23.86
CA THR A 108 -3.58 -3.33 -23.38
C THR A 108 -3.25 -1.90 -23.74
N TYR A 109 -2.63 -1.19 -22.78
CA TYR A 109 -2.22 0.19 -22.97
C TYR A 109 -0.80 0.37 -22.46
N LEU A 110 -0.06 1.24 -23.12
CA LEU A 110 1.25 1.72 -22.68
C LEU A 110 1.18 3.22 -22.56
N TYR A 111 1.44 3.71 -21.35
CA TYR A 111 1.56 5.13 -21.07
C TYR A 111 3.00 5.50 -20.68
N ASP A 112 3.41 6.69 -21.09
CA ASP A 112 4.49 7.43 -20.44
C ASP A 112 3.85 8.23 -19.32
N TYR A 113 4.21 7.86 -18.07
CA TYR A 113 3.68 8.45 -16.84
C TYR A 113 4.72 9.39 -16.24
N GLN A 114 4.31 10.58 -15.92
CA GLN A 114 5.17 11.61 -15.36
C GLN A 114 4.60 12.16 -14.06
N MET A 115 5.47 12.28 -13.08
CA MET A 115 5.21 13.00 -11.84
C MET A 115 6.15 14.19 -11.74
N VAL A 116 5.59 15.39 -11.72
CA VAL A 116 6.34 16.65 -11.67
C VAL A 116 5.79 17.53 -10.57
N ARG A 117 6.65 18.10 -9.77
CA ARG A 117 6.24 19.14 -8.82
C ARG A 117 6.37 20.52 -9.45
N LYS A 118 5.26 21.23 -9.53
CA LYS A 118 5.24 22.66 -9.91
C LYS A 118 4.86 23.50 -8.69
N LYS A 119 5.79 24.31 -8.20
CA LYS A 119 5.63 25.08 -6.96
C LYS A 119 5.34 24.15 -5.77
N SER A 120 4.16 24.23 -5.17
CA SER A 120 3.72 23.37 -4.06
C SER A 120 2.82 22.21 -4.48
N LEU A 121 2.48 22.11 -5.77
CA LEU A 121 1.54 21.10 -6.28
C LEU A 121 2.27 19.99 -7.04
N ASN A 122 1.92 18.75 -6.71
CA ASN A 122 2.34 17.60 -7.49
C ASN A 122 1.39 17.47 -8.70
N GLN A 123 1.96 17.43 -9.87
CA GLN A 123 1.23 17.28 -11.12
C GLN A 123 1.55 15.94 -11.73
N GLU A 124 0.52 15.13 -11.86
CA GLU A 124 0.54 13.85 -12.56
C GLU A 124 0.09 14.05 -14.01
N SER A 125 0.82 13.48 -14.95
CA SER A 125 0.44 13.50 -16.36
C SER A 125 0.75 12.16 -17.03
N ARG A 126 -0.01 11.83 -18.05
CA ARG A 126 0.15 10.61 -18.86
C ARG A 126 0.10 10.94 -20.34
N THR A 127 0.96 10.31 -21.09
CA THR A 127 0.86 10.27 -22.55
C THR A 127 0.60 8.82 -22.96
N LEU A 128 -0.54 8.54 -23.59
CA LEU A 128 -0.78 7.23 -24.18
C LEU A 128 0.19 7.06 -25.35
N LEU A 129 0.94 5.97 -25.38
CA LEU A 129 1.89 5.63 -26.45
C LEU A 129 1.37 4.52 -27.35
N LYS A 130 0.67 3.52 -26.74
CA LYS A 130 0.14 2.37 -27.48
C LYS A 130 -1.20 1.92 -26.90
N LYS A 131 -2.09 1.48 -27.78
CA LYS A 131 -3.36 0.81 -27.45
C LYS A 131 -3.48 -0.49 -28.25
N ASN A 132 -3.66 -1.62 -27.58
CA ASN A 132 -3.76 -2.95 -28.18
C ASN A 132 -2.62 -3.25 -29.19
N GLY A 133 -1.39 -2.87 -28.81
CA GLY A 133 -0.19 -3.06 -29.64
C GLY A 133 0.00 -2.02 -30.77
N GLN A 134 -1.00 -1.20 -31.07
CA GLN A 134 -0.91 -0.15 -32.09
C GLN A 134 -0.37 1.15 -31.48
N ASN A 135 0.50 1.84 -32.19
CA ASN A 135 0.99 3.15 -31.78
C ASN A 135 -0.15 4.17 -31.85
N GLN A 136 -0.37 4.84 -30.75
CA GLN A 136 -1.39 5.87 -30.62
C GLN A 136 -0.93 6.91 -29.60
N VAL A 137 -0.32 8.00 -30.07
CA VAL A 137 0.21 9.03 -29.17
C VAL A 137 -0.90 10.03 -28.84
N VAL A 138 -1.31 10.06 -27.56
CA VAL A 138 -2.30 11.01 -27.04
C VAL A 138 -1.72 11.67 -25.79
N PRO A 139 -1.32 12.95 -25.85
CA PRO A 139 -0.83 13.68 -24.69
C PRO A 139 -1.98 13.99 -23.71
N ASN A 140 -1.64 14.12 -22.43
CA ASN A 140 -2.61 14.36 -21.34
C ASN A 140 -3.74 13.32 -21.31
N ALA A 141 -3.42 12.08 -21.67
CA ALA A 141 -4.37 10.99 -21.68
C ALA A 141 -4.85 10.68 -20.24
N ARG A 142 -6.11 10.27 -20.15
CA ARG A 142 -6.64 9.63 -18.94
C ARG A 142 -6.31 8.15 -18.94
N LEU A 143 -6.29 7.53 -17.78
CA LEU A 143 -6.15 6.09 -17.66
C LEU A 143 -7.45 5.41 -18.10
N GLU A 144 -7.62 5.18 -19.41
CA GLU A 144 -8.87 4.70 -20.01
C GLU A 144 -9.30 3.29 -19.58
N ALA A 145 -8.30 2.44 -19.27
CA ALA A 145 -8.56 1.05 -18.92
C ALA A 145 -9.20 0.87 -17.55
N VAL A 146 -9.10 1.85 -16.68
CA VAL A 146 -9.57 1.72 -15.30
C VAL A 146 -10.93 2.37 -15.19
N ARG A 147 -11.95 1.56 -14.91
CA ARG A 147 -13.29 2.04 -14.55
C ARG A 147 -13.29 2.85 -13.27
N PHE A 148 -12.21 2.73 -12.49
CA PHE A 148 -11.96 3.44 -11.25
C PHE A 148 -10.92 4.51 -11.49
N TYR A 149 -11.15 5.69 -10.93
CA TYR A 149 -10.21 6.78 -11.05
C TYR A 149 -9.13 6.65 -9.98
N PHE A 150 -7.87 6.49 -10.41
CA PHE A 150 -6.71 6.53 -9.53
C PHE A 150 -5.85 7.72 -9.85
N GLN A 151 -5.59 8.51 -8.82
CA GLN A 151 -4.59 9.56 -8.85
C GLN A 151 -3.54 9.28 -7.78
N ASN A 152 -2.32 9.73 -8.05
CA ASN A 152 -1.26 9.83 -7.04
C ASN A 152 -0.91 8.49 -6.36
N MET A 153 -0.88 7.38 -7.10
CA MET A 153 -0.57 6.06 -6.54
C MET A 153 0.74 6.01 -5.75
N ALA A 154 1.72 6.85 -6.13
CA ALA A 154 2.98 6.97 -5.42
C ALA A 154 2.82 7.59 -4.02
N PHE A 155 1.74 8.36 -3.78
CA PHE A 155 1.49 9.07 -2.52
C PHE A 155 0.62 8.31 -1.54
N GLY A 156 0.02 7.19 -1.93
CA GLY A 156 -0.82 6.40 -1.05
C GLY A 156 -0.25 6.14 0.36
N PRO A 157 1.06 5.87 0.50
CA PRO A 157 1.69 5.80 1.82
C PRO A 157 1.55 7.06 2.64
N ILE A 158 1.65 8.24 2.02
CA ILE A 158 1.58 9.55 2.68
C ILE A 158 0.17 9.83 3.18
N ASP A 159 -0.84 9.44 2.42
CA ASP A 159 -2.25 9.58 2.81
C ASP A 159 -2.58 8.76 4.06
N LEU A 160 -1.90 7.62 4.25
CA LEU A 160 -2.08 6.76 5.41
C LEU A 160 -1.20 7.13 6.60
N PHE A 161 0.10 7.40 6.41
CA PHE A 161 1.07 7.55 7.50
C PHE A 161 1.73 8.93 7.57
N GLY A 162 1.47 9.82 6.64
CA GLY A 162 1.88 11.22 6.74
C GLY A 162 1.18 11.93 7.91
N THR A 163 1.57 13.17 8.19
CA THR A 163 1.07 13.91 9.34
C THR A 163 -0.47 13.98 9.37
N ALA A 164 -1.10 14.31 8.25
CA ALA A 164 -2.57 14.36 8.16
C ALA A 164 -3.20 12.97 8.29
N GLY A 165 -2.62 11.95 7.63
CA GLY A 165 -3.09 10.57 7.72
C GLY A 165 -3.10 10.08 9.17
N ARG A 166 -2.01 10.31 9.92
CA ARG A 166 -1.93 9.90 11.33
C ARG A 166 -2.97 10.55 12.22
N LEU A 167 -3.40 11.75 11.93
CA LEU A 167 -4.46 12.44 12.68
C LEU A 167 -5.85 11.84 12.38
N ASN A 168 -6.07 11.36 11.17
CA ASN A 168 -7.38 10.96 10.67
C ASN A 168 -7.65 9.45 10.74
N HIS A 169 -6.66 8.63 11.15
CA HIS A 169 -6.80 7.18 11.19
C HIS A 169 -6.59 6.61 12.59
N ASN A 170 -7.29 5.50 12.84
CA ASN A 170 -7.00 4.53 13.90
C ASN A 170 -6.14 3.41 13.32
N TYR A 171 -5.15 2.95 14.09
CA TYR A 171 -4.23 1.91 13.64
C TYR A 171 -4.24 0.72 14.56
N ARG A 172 -4.04 -0.47 13.99
CA ARG A 172 -3.79 -1.69 14.75
C ARG A 172 -2.85 -2.63 14.00
N ILE A 173 -2.00 -3.36 14.72
CA ILE A 173 -1.23 -4.46 14.17
C ILE A 173 -2.20 -5.64 13.97
N VAL A 174 -2.26 -6.17 12.75
CA VAL A 174 -3.17 -7.27 12.39
C VAL A 174 -2.43 -8.56 12.03
N GLY A 175 -1.10 -8.54 12.07
CA GLY A 175 -0.29 -9.72 11.82
C GLY A 175 1.11 -9.40 11.32
N SER A 176 1.80 -10.45 10.88
CA SER A 176 3.10 -10.38 10.24
C SER A 176 3.19 -11.38 9.09
N LYS A 177 4.02 -11.09 8.09
CA LYS A 177 4.23 -11.98 6.95
C LYS A 177 5.58 -11.70 6.31
N LYS A 178 6.17 -12.71 5.67
CA LYS A 178 7.32 -12.48 4.76
C LYS A 178 6.83 -12.15 3.37
N ILE A 179 7.40 -11.08 2.78
CA ILE A 179 7.23 -10.71 1.37
C ILE A 179 8.63 -10.69 0.73
N ASN A 180 8.83 -11.49 -0.31
CA ASN A 180 10.12 -11.60 -1.02
C ASN A 180 11.31 -11.80 -0.06
N GLY A 181 11.15 -12.66 0.94
CA GLY A 181 12.16 -12.95 1.95
C GLY A 181 12.31 -11.91 3.07
N GLN A 182 11.63 -10.76 2.98
CA GLN A 182 11.68 -9.70 3.99
C GLN A 182 10.56 -9.87 5.02
N ASN A 183 10.90 -9.78 6.30
CA ASN A 183 9.90 -9.78 7.37
C ASN A 183 9.12 -8.47 7.34
N THR A 184 7.81 -8.58 7.52
CA THR A 184 6.92 -7.40 7.56
C THR A 184 5.91 -7.50 8.69
N THR A 185 5.62 -6.36 9.30
CA THR A 185 4.48 -6.16 10.18
C THR A 185 3.33 -5.61 9.35
N ILE A 186 2.13 -6.15 9.57
CA ILE A 186 0.91 -5.72 8.88
C ILE A 186 0.14 -4.79 9.80
N VAL A 187 0.01 -3.54 9.38
CA VAL A 187 -0.77 -2.52 10.08
C VAL A 187 -2.03 -2.22 9.28
N GLU A 188 -3.17 -2.26 9.95
CA GLU A 188 -4.43 -1.78 9.39
C GLU A 188 -4.63 -0.32 9.79
N ALA A 189 -4.91 0.52 8.78
CA ALA A 189 -5.30 1.91 8.95
C ALA A 189 -6.79 2.03 8.62
N ALA A 190 -7.58 2.45 9.58
CA ALA A 190 -9.02 2.66 9.43
C ALA A 190 -9.34 4.14 9.73
N PRO A 191 -10.21 4.81 8.95
CA PRO A 191 -10.55 6.19 9.23
C PRO A 191 -11.22 6.32 10.60
N LYS A 192 -11.02 7.45 11.27
CA LYS A 192 -11.69 7.78 12.54
C LYS A 192 -13.16 8.12 12.34
N ASP A 193 -13.46 8.76 11.24
CA ASP A 193 -14.82 9.17 10.88
C ASP A 193 -15.28 8.39 9.65
N ASP A 194 -16.56 7.99 9.64
CA ASP A 194 -17.21 7.38 8.47
C ASP A 194 -17.68 8.47 7.46
N SER A 195 -16.87 9.51 7.26
CA SER A 195 -17.17 10.54 6.28
C SER A 195 -17.33 9.91 4.90
N PRO A 196 -18.34 10.31 4.11
CA PRO A 196 -18.49 9.87 2.73
C PRO A 196 -17.39 10.42 1.80
N ASP A 197 -16.61 11.39 2.27
CA ASP A 197 -15.50 11.94 1.51
C ASP A 197 -14.36 10.92 1.37
N TYR A 198 -13.50 11.13 0.37
CA TYR A 198 -12.33 10.28 0.14
C TYR A 198 -11.51 10.11 1.41
N ASN A 199 -11.57 8.91 1.96
CA ASN A 199 -10.87 8.55 3.19
C ASN A 199 -10.10 7.25 2.97
N PRO A 200 -8.83 7.33 2.54
CA PRO A 200 -8.03 6.16 2.23
C PRO A 200 -7.88 5.26 3.47
N SER A 201 -8.07 3.98 3.31
CA SER A 201 -7.96 3.00 4.37
C SER A 201 -7.51 1.65 3.83
N GLY A 202 -6.97 0.79 4.67
CA GLY A 202 -6.54 -0.53 4.24
C GLY A 202 -5.49 -1.17 5.13
N LYS A 203 -4.91 -2.27 4.64
CA LYS A 203 -3.83 -2.99 5.31
C LYS A 203 -2.51 -2.70 4.62
N VAL A 204 -1.48 -2.41 5.40
CA VAL A 204 -0.17 -2.01 4.93
C VAL A 204 0.90 -2.95 5.46
N TRP A 205 1.74 -3.46 4.59
CA TRP A 205 2.90 -4.28 4.91
C TRP A 205 4.12 -3.40 5.01
N LEU A 206 4.59 -3.23 6.24
CA LEU A 206 5.75 -2.43 6.60
C LEU A 206 6.93 -3.36 6.83
N ARG A 207 8.07 -3.12 6.19
CA ARG A 207 9.31 -3.87 6.41
C ARG A 207 9.81 -3.62 7.84
N ASP A 208 10.13 -4.68 8.58
CA ASP A 208 10.46 -4.57 10.02
C ASP A 208 11.75 -3.76 10.26
N SER A 209 12.69 -3.75 9.31
CA SER A 209 13.99 -3.10 9.49
C SER A 209 13.96 -1.57 9.42
N ASP A 210 13.05 -0.98 8.63
CA ASP A 210 13.05 0.45 8.32
C ASP A 210 11.65 1.04 8.05
N CYS A 211 10.60 0.25 8.26
CA CYS A 211 9.21 0.61 8.00
C CYS A 211 8.92 1.03 6.53
N ALA A 212 9.80 0.64 5.58
CA ALA A 212 9.51 0.83 4.16
C ALA A 212 8.24 0.06 3.77
N ILE A 213 7.37 0.71 3.03
CA ILE A 213 6.10 0.13 2.61
C ILE A 213 6.33 -0.78 1.41
N LEU A 214 5.95 -2.06 1.54
CA LEU A 214 6.10 -3.06 0.48
C LEU A 214 4.81 -3.31 -0.28
N LYS A 215 3.66 -3.16 0.39
CA LYS A 215 2.34 -3.46 -0.16
C LYS A 215 1.26 -2.71 0.60
N ILE A 216 0.21 -2.30 -0.12
CA ILE A 216 -1.04 -1.81 0.46
C ILE A 216 -2.19 -2.61 -0.17
N GLU A 217 -3.04 -3.19 0.67
CA GLU A 217 -4.37 -3.68 0.28
C GLU A 217 -5.40 -2.65 0.74
N TRP A 218 -5.95 -1.93 -0.22
CA TRP A 218 -6.90 -0.86 0.04
C TRP A 218 -8.30 -1.41 0.35
N ASP A 219 -8.98 -0.78 1.28
CA ASP A 219 -10.42 -1.01 1.44
C ASP A 219 -11.16 -0.45 0.20
N GLN A 220 -12.18 -1.16 -0.27
CA GLN A 220 -12.93 -0.71 -1.46
C GLN A 220 -13.60 0.66 -1.26
N ARG A 221 -13.89 1.05 -0.01
CA ARG A 221 -14.43 2.38 0.32
C ARG A 221 -13.43 3.50 0.08
N SER A 222 -12.14 3.18 -0.02
CA SER A 222 -11.09 4.14 -0.39
C SER A 222 -11.10 4.53 -1.88
N LEU A 223 -11.95 3.89 -2.67
CA LEU A 223 -12.07 4.18 -4.09
C LEU A 223 -12.92 5.44 -4.29
N ILE A 224 -12.38 6.39 -5.04
CA ILE A 224 -13.14 7.58 -5.45
C ILE A 224 -14.37 7.12 -6.23
N GLY A 225 -15.56 7.57 -5.84
CA GLY A 225 -16.83 7.19 -6.47
C GLY A 225 -17.38 5.83 -6.01
N PHE A 226 -16.80 5.18 -4.98
CA PHE A 226 -17.34 3.91 -4.48
C PHE A 226 -18.79 4.04 -4.00
N ALA A 227 -19.17 5.16 -3.40
CA ALA A 227 -20.55 5.41 -2.96
C ALA A 227 -21.55 5.33 -4.12
N ASP A 228 -21.17 5.87 -5.28
CA ASP A 228 -22.02 5.81 -6.49
C ASP A 228 -22.10 4.40 -7.07
N ILE A 229 -20.98 3.66 -7.02
CA ILE A 229 -20.97 2.23 -7.39
C ILE A 229 -21.93 1.46 -6.50
N LEU A 230 -21.86 1.71 -5.18
CA LEU A 230 -22.72 1.04 -4.21
C LEU A 230 -24.19 1.36 -4.45
N ALA A 231 -24.53 2.64 -4.59
CA ALA A 231 -25.90 3.08 -4.85
C ALA A 231 -26.48 2.54 -6.17
N ALA A 232 -25.65 2.47 -7.21
CA ALA A 232 -26.06 1.86 -8.49
C ALA A 232 -26.23 0.33 -8.39
N ALA A 233 -25.37 -0.34 -7.62
CA ALA A 233 -25.43 -1.78 -7.42
C ALA A 233 -26.66 -2.19 -6.59
N GLU A 234 -27.05 -1.38 -5.61
CA GLU A 234 -28.24 -1.61 -4.78
C GLU A 234 -29.52 -1.61 -5.63
N LYS A 235 -29.64 -0.72 -6.62
CA LYS A 235 -30.80 -0.66 -7.53
C LYS A 235 -31.05 -1.95 -8.31
N ILE A 236 -30.01 -2.76 -8.50
CA ILE A 236 -30.08 -4.03 -9.24
C ILE A 236 -29.79 -5.24 -8.36
N GLU A 237 -29.90 -5.08 -7.04
CA GLU A 237 -29.78 -6.12 -6.02
C GLU A 237 -28.47 -6.92 -6.07
N ILE A 238 -27.34 -6.22 -6.29
CA ILE A 238 -26.01 -6.78 -6.24
C ILE A 238 -25.15 -6.05 -5.22
N THR A 239 -24.08 -6.70 -4.74
CA THR A 239 -23.14 -6.10 -3.82
C THR A 239 -21.74 -6.07 -4.43
N PRO A 240 -21.10 -4.90 -4.55
CA PRO A 240 -19.75 -4.80 -5.09
C PRO A 240 -18.73 -5.50 -4.16
N ARG A 241 -17.73 -6.11 -4.76
CA ARG A 241 -16.55 -6.72 -4.13
C ARG A 241 -15.36 -6.34 -4.98
N ILE A 242 -14.76 -5.22 -4.63
CA ILE A 242 -13.64 -4.65 -5.35
C ILE A 242 -12.40 -4.81 -4.48
N SER A 243 -11.36 -5.42 -5.02
CA SER A 243 -10.05 -5.47 -4.37
C SER A 243 -9.07 -4.60 -5.15
N LEU A 244 -8.30 -3.82 -4.41
CA LEU A 244 -7.24 -2.99 -4.92
C LEU A 244 -5.97 -3.26 -4.13
N VAL A 245 -4.90 -3.62 -4.81
CA VAL A 245 -3.60 -3.90 -4.23
C VAL A 245 -2.54 -3.09 -4.94
N THR A 246 -1.72 -2.38 -4.18
CA THR A 246 -0.52 -1.70 -4.69
C THR A 246 0.71 -2.37 -4.11
N GLU A 247 1.65 -2.77 -4.96
CA GLU A 247 2.95 -3.31 -4.59
C GLU A 247 4.04 -2.27 -4.86
N TYR A 248 4.94 -2.08 -3.90
CA TYR A 248 6.05 -1.13 -3.95
C TYR A 248 7.37 -1.90 -4.08
N GLY A 249 7.61 -2.45 -5.27
CA GLY A 249 8.75 -3.32 -5.57
C GLY A 249 10.00 -2.59 -6.05
N ILE A 250 9.88 -1.34 -6.52
CA ILE A 250 11.02 -0.57 -7.04
C ILE A 250 11.63 0.23 -5.90
N GLU A 251 12.93 0.06 -5.67
CA GLU A 251 13.65 0.78 -4.60
C GLU A 251 14.73 1.70 -5.17
N LYS A 252 14.71 2.96 -4.74
CA LYS A 252 15.74 3.97 -5.06
C LYS A 252 16.05 4.77 -3.81
N ASN A 253 17.32 4.79 -3.39
CA ASN A 253 17.80 5.52 -2.21
C ASN A 253 17.01 5.21 -0.92
N GLY A 254 16.63 3.93 -0.72
CA GLY A 254 15.86 3.48 0.44
C GLY A 254 14.37 3.86 0.40
N ILE A 255 13.89 4.40 -0.73
CA ILE A 255 12.49 4.72 -0.95
C ILE A 255 11.91 3.76 -1.98
N ARG A 256 10.66 3.35 -1.76
CA ARG A 256 9.98 2.42 -2.63
C ARG A 256 8.88 3.10 -3.43
N PHE A 257 8.84 2.74 -4.69
CA PHE A 257 7.88 3.24 -5.68
C PHE A 257 6.97 2.09 -6.14
N PRO A 258 5.77 2.39 -6.61
CA PRO A 258 4.87 1.40 -7.17
C PRO A 258 5.56 0.55 -8.24
N SER A 259 5.44 -0.75 -8.16
CA SER A 259 5.87 -1.69 -9.20
C SER A 259 4.68 -2.32 -9.91
N ARG A 260 3.59 -2.48 -9.17
CA ARG A 260 2.37 -3.09 -9.69
C ARG A 260 1.14 -2.62 -8.94
N VAL A 261 0.05 -2.43 -9.67
CA VAL A 261 -1.31 -2.29 -9.13
C VAL A 261 -2.19 -3.37 -9.71
N VAL A 262 -2.97 -4.02 -8.87
CA VAL A 262 -3.96 -5.02 -9.29
C VAL A 262 -5.32 -4.61 -8.77
N ILE A 263 -6.29 -4.55 -9.68
CA ILE A 263 -7.68 -4.26 -9.35
C ILE A 263 -8.53 -5.42 -9.84
N GLN A 264 -9.35 -5.94 -8.95
CA GLN A 264 -10.32 -6.98 -9.30
C GLN A 264 -11.71 -6.50 -8.94
N GLU A 265 -12.55 -6.39 -9.95
CA GLU A 265 -13.94 -6.00 -9.79
C GLU A 265 -14.84 -7.22 -9.87
N ALA A 266 -15.58 -7.46 -8.82
CA ALA A 266 -16.56 -8.52 -8.75
C ALA A 266 -17.83 -8.03 -8.06
N TYR A 267 -18.92 -8.75 -8.28
CA TYR A 267 -20.19 -8.49 -7.63
C TYR A 267 -20.80 -9.78 -7.09
N LEU A 268 -21.47 -9.67 -5.96
CA LEU A 268 -22.28 -10.72 -5.37
C LEU A 268 -23.74 -10.44 -5.73
N ARG A 269 -24.41 -11.40 -6.32
CA ARG A 269 -25.86 -11.34 -6.46
C ARG A 269 -26.51 -11.60 -5.10
N ASN A 270 -27.39 -10.70 -4.64
CA ASN A 270 -27.94 -10.77 -3.28
C ASN A 270 -28.80 -12.02 -3.05
N LYS A 271 -29.51 -12.47 -4.10
CA LYS A 271 -30.42 -13.63 -4.06
C LYS A 271 -29.70 -14.95 -3.72
N ASP A 272 -28.59 -15.25 -4.35
CA ASP A 272 -27.91 -16.56 -4.23
C ASP A 272 -26.43 -16.46 -3.78
N LYS A 273 -25.98 -15.24 -3.45
CA LYS A 273 -24.59 -14.92 -3.05
C LYS A 273 -23.53 -15.35 -4.07
N LYS A 274 -23.94 -15.60 -5.33
CA LYS A 274 -23.02 -16.02 -6.37
C LYS A 274 -22.12 -14.86 -6.78
N LYS A 275 -20.80 -15.05 -6.61
CA LYS A 275 -19.77 -14.09 -7.02
C LYS A 275 -19.55 -14.16 -8.53
N ARG A 276 -19.58 -13.02 -9.18
CA ARG A 276 -19.20 -12.87 -10.60
C ARG A 276 -18.08 -11.88 -10.73
N MET A 277 -16.98 -12.31 -11.36
CA MET A 277 -15.90 -11.40 -11.76
C MET A 277 -16.35 -10.60 -12.96
N PHE A 278 -16.14 -9.30 -12.92
CA PHE A 278 -16.49 -8.39 -14.01
C PHE A 278 -15.24 -7.93 -14.75
N SER A 279 -14.24 -7.44 -14.04
CA SER A 279 -12.98 -7.03 -14.62
C SER A 279 -11.78 -7.36 -13.75
N ASP A 280 -10.62 -7.54 -14.40
CA ASP A 280 -9.30 -7.60 -13.78
C ASP A 280 -8.42 -6.56 -14.49
N VAL A 281 -7.82 -5.65 -13.74
CA VAL A 281 -6.87 -4.67 -14.27
C VAL A 281 -5.54 -4.88 -13.57
N THR A 282 -4.47 -4.96 -14.36
CA THR A 282 -3.10 -4.96 -13.85
C THR A 282 -2.36 -3.79 -14.48
N ILE A 283 -1.67 -3.01 -13.64
CA ILE A 283 -0.79 -1.93 -14.06
C ILE A 283 0.60 -2.29 -13.57
N ASP A 284 1.55 -2.51 -14.48
CA ASP A 284 2.96 -2.72 -14.17
C ASP A 284 3.74 -1.44 -14.46
N TYR A 285 4.47 -0.95 -13.45
CA TYR A 285 5.33 0.23 -13.55
C TYR A 285 6.77 -0.20 -13.78
N LYS A 286 7.40 0.33 -14.83
CA LYS A 286 8.76 -0.03 -15.25
C LYS A 286 9.54 1.20 -15.72
N ASP A 287 10.84 1.02 -15.91
CA ASP A 287 11.73 1.99 -16.55
C ASP A 287 11.72 3.36 -15.85
N TYR A 288 11.75 3.35 -14.51
CA TYR A 288 11.80 4.57 -13.71
C TYR A 288 13.06 5.39 -14.00
N GLN A 289 12.85 6.65 -14.34
CA GLN A 289 13.91 7.66 -14.46
C GLN A 289 13.60 8.78 -13.46
N PHE A 290 14.57 9.06 -12.59
CA PHE A 290 14.46 10.08 -11.57
C PHE A 290 15.27 11.32 -11.96
N PHE A 291 14.68 12.49 -11.82
CA PHE A 291 15.32 13.75 -12.15
C PHE A 291 15.53 14.59 -10.90
N THR A 292 16.73 15.12 -10.74
CA THR A 292 17.02 16.15 -9.74
C THR A 292 16.88 17.51 -10.43
N VAL A 293 16.01 18.38 -9.97
CA VAL A 293 15.94 19.75 -10.47
C VAL A 293 16.95 20.58 -9.69
N GLU A 294 18.08 20.89 -10.30
CA GLU A 294 18.96 21.95 -9.79
C GLU A 294 18.30 23.29 -10.12
N VAL A 295 17.81 23.97 -9.11
CA VAL A 295 17.34 25.36 -9.29
C VAL A 295 18.57 26.25 -9.26
N GLY A 296 19.09 26.60 -10.42
CA GLY A 296 20.06 27.66 -10.57
C GLY A 296 19.35 29.00 -10.27
N VAL A 297 19.62 29.59 -9.13
CA VAL A 297 19.18 30.96 -8.84
C VAL A 297 20.23 31.89 -9.42
N ASP A 298 20.00 32.39 -10.64
CA ASP A 298 20.76 33.52 -11.18
C ASP A 298 20.34 34.79 -10.44
N TYR A 299 21.14 35.22 -9.51
CA TYR A 299 21.04 36.57 -8.96
C TYR A 299 21.56 37.58 -10.03
N LYS A 300 20.66 38.27 -10.66
CA LYS A 300 21.00 39.50 -11.45
C LYS A 300 21.05 40.69 -10.55
#